data_5ea9869ea489d872e6c3aa667105a014
#
_entry.id   5ea9869ea489d872e6c3aa667105a014
#
_cell.length_a   1.000
_cell.length_b   1.000
_cell.length_c   1.000
_cell.angle_alpha   90.00
_cell.angle_beta   90.00
_cell.angle_gamma   90.00
#
_symmetry.space_group_name_H-M   'P 1'
#
loop_
_entity.id
_entity.type
_entity.pdbx_description
1 polymer ?
#
loop_
_entity_poly.entity_id
_entity_poly.type
_entity_poly.pdbx_seq_one_letter_code
_entity_poly.pdbx_strand_id
1 'polypeptide(L)'
;MKKLFKTAVLATAALALAATGSFAGDYPDRPIGVAVSYGAGGATDFQARIVTMVAGNEDILGQPIYILNKPGAGGRKGWNWFATEAPADGYTMSAYNIPHFIAQSIKGGVKYSADSFEPIANWGSDPAVVVVGKDSKFNTMQELIDHAKANPGKTTTSGAGLFVGHHIAALQIEKACECKLAYVPTKGGGAAAMKAVIGGEVLAGINNLSDAFRAREAGNVKILAVADLERNDFIKDVPTLKETGLDVDNSSVNFRGLMVPKGTPPEVIDKLAKQVPLMFSHARVAKRMKAGGSPMKIMNREEVQKMWADREVVLKELLKGL
;
A
#
# COMPACT_ATOMS: atom_id res chain seq x y z
N MET A 1 15.20 -21.63 61.83
CA MET A 1 15.52 -20.73 60.69
C MET A 1 15.40 -21.35 59.31
N LYS A 2 15.61 -22.69 59.11
CA LYS A 2 15.55 -23.32 57.77
C LYS A 2 14.13 -23.58 57.22
N LYS A 3 13.06 -23.56 58.04
CA LYS A 3 11.67 -23.80 57.63
C LYS A 3 10.95 -22.51 57.11
N LEU A 4 11.35 -21.33 57.58
CA LEU A 4 10.73 -20.07 57.15
C LEU A 4 11.24 -19.61 55.75
N PHE A 5 12.42 -20.04 55.31
CA PHE A 5 12.92 -19.70 53.96
C PHE A 5 12.24 -20.47 52.83
N LYS A 6 11.74 -21.70 53.09
CA LYS A 6 11.03 -22.50 52.06
C LYS A 6 9.63 -22.00 51.75
N THR A 7 8.95 -21.41 52.70
CA THR A 7 7.61 -20.87 52.52
C THR A 7 7.61 -19.53 51.76
N ALA A 8 8.62 -18.72 51.93
CA ALA A 8 8.73 -17.44 51.22
C ALA A 8 9.03 -17.61 49.71
N VAL A 9 9.81 -18.65 49.32
CA VAL A 9 10.14 -18.92 47.90
C VAL A 9 8.93 -19.48 47.13
N LEU A 10 8.07 -20.24 47.79
CA LEU A 10 6.86 -20.75 47.14
C LEU A 10 5.77 -19.67 46.98
N ALA A 11 5.70 -18.68 47.86
CA ALA A 11 4.78 -17.53 47.74
C ALA A 11 5.16 -16.57 46.61
N THR A 12 6.45 -16.35 46.38
CA THR A 12 6.95 -15.49 45.27
C THR A 12 6.80 -16.15 43.91
N ALA A 13 6.89 -17.50 43.81
CA ALA A 13 6.67 -18.20 42.55
C ALA A 13 5.17 -18.25 42.19
N ALA A 14 4.25 -18.31 43.16
CA ALA A 14 2.81 -18.27 42.92
C ALA A 14 2.33 -16.85 42.48
N LEU A 15 2.95 -15.77 42.93
CA LEU A 15 2.62 -14.41 42.50
C LEU A 15 3.14 -14.10 41.07
N ALA A 16 4.22 -14.75 40.63
CA ALA A 16 4.76 -14.57 39.28
C ALA A 16 3.90 -15.28 38.18
N LEU A 17 3.14 -16.33 38.56
CA LEU A 17 2.23 -16.99 37.62
C LEU A 17 0.85 -16.31 37.51
N ALA A 18 0.48 -15.43 38.42
CA ALA A 18 -0.80 -14.71 38.37
C ALA A 18 -0.75 -13.43 37.52
N ALA A 19 0.40 -13.04 36.96
CA ALA A 19 0.55 -11.87 36.13
C ALA A 19 0.37 -12.14 34.61
N THR A 20 -0.01 -13.36 34.22
CA THR A 20 -0.55 -13.61 32.86
C THR A 20 -2.04 -13.27 32.88
N GLY A 21 -2.33 -12.01 33.23
CA GLY A 21 -3.67 -11.46 33.16
C GLY A 21 -4.16 -11.49 31.71
N SER A 22 -5.26 -12.15 31.54
CA SER A 22 -6.10 -12.19 30.34
C SER A 22 -6.29 -10.78 29.77
N PHE A 23 -5.43 -10.34 28.87
CA PHE A 23 -5.59 -9.10 28.10
C PHE A 23 -6.67 -9.21 26.99
N ALA A 24 -7.31 -10.39 26.85
CA ALA A 24 -8.20 -10.70 25.73
C ALA A 24 -9.69 -10.39 25.97
N GLY A 25 -10.10 -9.93 27.18
CA GLY A 25 -11.52 -9.73 27.50
C GLY A 25 -12.19 -8.63 26.70
N ASP A 26 -11.58 -7.48 26.54
CA ASP A 26 -12.22 -6.25 26.07
C ASP A 26 -11.49 -5.55 24.89
N TYR A 27 -10.53 -6.19 24.22
CA TYR A 27 -9.90 -5.59 23.03
C TYR A 27 -10.89 -5.50 21.86
N PRO A 28 -10.99 -4.34 21.15
CA PRO A 28 -10.42 -3.05 21.52
C PRO A 28 -11.34 -2.30 22.50
N ASP A 29 -10.79 -1.71 23.56
CA ASP A 29 -11.48 -0.87 24.55
C ASP A 29 -11.30 0.64 24.30
N ARG A 30 -10.48 0.99 23.34
CA ARG A 30 -10.14 2.37 22.97
C ARG A 30 -9.89 2.51 21.46
N PRO A 31 -9.85 3.77 20.92
CA PRO A 31 -9.58 4.02 19.51
C PRO A 31 -8.25 3.41 19.02
N ILE A 32 -8.26 2.92 17.78
CA ILE A 32 -7.11 2.30 17.12
C ILE A 32 -6.50 3.28 16.12
N GLY A 33 -5.17 3.43 16.13
CA GLY A 33 -4.43 4.21 15.14
C GLY A 33 -4.06 3.38 13.92
N VAL A 34 -4.22 3.94 12.72
CA VAL A 34 -3.70 3.35 11.47
C VAL A 34 -2.67 4.29 10.87
N ALA A 35 -1.40 3.87 10.87
CA ALA A 35 -0.33 4.58 10.20
C ALA A 35 -0.45 4.43 8.69
N VAL A 36 -0.38 5.55 7.98
CA VAL A 36 -0.31 5.62 6.52
C VAL A 36 1.03 6.23 6.14
N SER A 37 1.88 5.47 5.46
CA SER A 37 3.26 5.86 5.12
C SER A 37 3.35 6.88 3.97
N TYR A 38 2.24 7.49 3.61
CA TYR A 38 2.10 8.48 2.53
C TYR A 38 1.37 9.74 3.02
N GLY A 39 1.50 10.83 2.24
CA GLY A 39 0.83 12.09 2.52
C GLY A 39 -0.69 11.99 2.40
N ALA A 40 -1.38 12.87 3.13
CA ALA A 40 -2.83 12.99 3.07
C ALA A 40 -3.31 13.32 1.64
N GLY A 41 -4.46 12.78 1.25
CA GLY A 41 -5.11 13.00 -0.05
C GLY A 41 -4.61 12.11 -1.19
N GLY A 42 -3.51 11.34 -1.02
CA GLY A 42 -3.11 10.32 -1.98
C GLY A 42 -3.96 9.05 -1.86
N ALA A 43 -3.86 8.14 -2.84
CA ALA A 43 -4.70 6.94 -2.92
C ALA A 43 -4.75 6.13 -1.63
N THR A 44 -3.60 5.86 -0.99
CA THR A 44 -3.57 5.06 0.25
C THR A 44 -4.28 5.75 1.40
N ASP A 45 -4.08 7.05 1.59
CA ASP A 45 -4.75 7.83 2.65
C ASP A 45 -6.26 7.91 2.39
N PHE A 46 -6.64 8.24 1.15
CA PHE A 46 -8.05 8.32 0.75
C PHE A 46 -8.79 7.00 0.99
N GLN A 47 -8.22 5.89 0.54
CA GLN A 47 -8.81 4.56 0.71
C GLN A 47 -8.82 4.14 2.18
N ALA A 48 -7.72 4.34 2.94
CA ALA A 48 -7.66 3.99 4.35
C ALA A 48 -8.77 4.69 5.16
N ARG A 49 -9.02 5.98 4.90
CA ARG A 49 -10.12 6.73 5.57
C ARG A 49 -11.50 6.18 5.22
N ILE A 50 -11.70 5.70 4.00
CA ILE A 50 -12.97 5.09 3.58
C ILE A 50 -13.17 3.73 4.22
N VAL A 51 -12.16 2.83 4.12
CA VAL A 51 -12.31 1.46 4.61
C VAL A 51 -12.42 1.35 6.13
N THR A 52 -11.94 2.36 6.87
CA THR A 52 -11.99 2.40 8.34
C THR A 52 -13.16 3.19 8.90
N MET A 53 -13.97 3.83 8.05
CA MET A 53 -15.03 4.75 8.48
C MET A 53 -16.18 4.11 9.28
N VAL A 54 -16.29 2.80 9.26
CA VAL A 54 -17.33 2.03 9.95
C VAL A 54 -16.77 1.21 11.12
N ALA A 55 -15.52 1.41 11.49
CA ALA A 55 -14.85 0.66 12.55
C ALA A 55 -15.55 0.76 13.91
N GLY A 56 -16.17 1.92 14.20
CA GLY A 56 -16.91 2.18 15.44
C GLY A 56 -18.25 1.46 15.56
N ASN A 57 -18.71 0.77 14.52
CA ASN A 57 -19.92 -0.05 14.62
C ASN A 57 -19.69 -1.21 15.62
N GLU A 58 -20.68 -1.48 16.48
CA GLU A 58 -20.58 -2.52 17.51
C GLU A 58 -20.40 -3.93 16.93
N ASP A 59 -20.95 -4.19 15.76
CA ASP A 59 -20.82 -5.45 15.03
C ASP A 59 -19.49 -5.61 14.29
N ILE A 60 -18.63 -4.56 14.29
CA ILE A 60 -17.29 -4.56 13.68
C ILE A 60 -16.24 -4.54 14.81
N LEU A 61 -15.67 -3.39 15.11
CA LEU A 61 -14.67 -3.26 16.18
C LEU A 61 -15.21 -2.57 17.43
N GLY A 62 -16.36 -1.89 17.35
CA GLY A 62 -16.93 -1.10 18.43
C GLY A 62 -16.10 0.13 18.80
N GLN A 63 -14.95 0.33 18.18
CA GLN A 63 -14.03 1.44 18.44
C GLN A 63 -13.65 2.17 17.15
N PRO A 64 -13.58 3.49 17.16
CA PRO A 64 -13.20 4.25 15.98
C PRO A 64 -11.72 4.04 15.62
N ILE A 65 -11.44 4.16 14.31
CA ILE A 65 -10.07 4.19 13.80
C ILE A 65 -9.72 5.62 13.36
N TYR A 66 -8.53 6.09 13.73
CA TYR A 66 -7.98 7.35 13.27
C TYR A 66 -6.71 7.14 12.43
N ILE A 67 -6.50 8.02 11.43
CA ILE A 67 -5.38 7.90 10.50
C ILE A 67 -4.22 8.78 10.93
N LEU A 68 -3.01 8.20 10.96
CA LEU A 68 -1.74 8.84 11.26
C LEU A 68 -0.88 8.88 9.98
N ASN A 69 -0.78 10.02 9.32
CA ASN A 69 0.10 10.12 8.16
C ASN A 69 1.57 10.27 8.60
N LYS A 70 2.43 9.35 8.13
CA LYS A 70 3.89 9.33 8.37
C LYS A 70 4.66 9.27 7.04
N PRO A 71 4.56 10.32 6.19
CA PRO A 71 5.13 10.28 4.84
C PRO A 71 6.65 10.42 4.83
N GLY A 72 7.24 9.97 3.74
CA GLY A 72 8.64 10.24 3.42
C GLY A 72 9.36 9.06 2.78
N ALA A 73 10.29 9.37 1.88
CA ALA A 73 11.15 8.44 1.16
C ALA A 73 10.39 7.26 0.52
N GLY A 74 9.27 7.53 -0.15
CA GLY A 74 8.45 6.49 -0.79
C GLY A 74 7.77 5.53 0.19
N GLY A 75 7.52 5.98 1.43
CA GLY A 75 6.93 5.19 2.52
C GLY A 75 7.94 4.61 3.53
N ARG A 76 9.25 4.58 3.19
CA ARG A 76 10.29 4.01 4.06
C ARG A 76 10.30 4.58 5.46
N LYS A 77 10.08 5.89 5.64
CA LYS A 77 10.06 6.52 6.96
C LYS A 77 8.94 6.00 7.83
N GLY A 78 7.73 5.88 7.29
CA GLY A 78 6.57 5.39 8.02
C GLY A 78 6.71 3.92 8.42
N TRP A 79 7.15 3.06 7.51
CA TRP A 79 7.33 1.63 7.82
C TRP A 79 8.56 1.36 8.70
N ASN A 80 9.66 2.14 8.59
CA ASN A 80 10.75 2.05 9.55
C ASN A 80 10.26 2.38 10.98
N TRP A 81 9.53 3.49 11.14
CA TRP A 81 8.92 3.84 12.42
C TRP A 81 7.99 2.72 12.91
N PHE A 82 7.15 2.19 12.04
CA PHE A 82 6.20 1.14 12.41
C PHE A 82 6.90 -0.15 12.85
N ALA A 83 8.00 -0.52 12.23
CA ALA A 83 8.78 -1.71 12.60
C ALA A 83 9.59 -1.55 13.90
N THR A 84 9.99 -0.32 14.25
CA THR A 84 10.94 -0.10 15.34
C THR A 84 10.36 0.61 16.56
N GLU A 85 9.22 1.28 16.43
CA GLU A 85 8.69 2.16 17.47
C GLU A 85 7.19 1.91 17.77
N ALA A 86 6.43 1.31 16.85
CA ALA A 86 5.02 1.05 17.08
C ALA A 86 4.83 -0.08 18.11
N PRO A 87 3.97 0.10 19.14
CA PRO A 87 3.66 -0.97 20.06
C PRO A 87 2.99 -2.16 19.38
N ALA A 88 3.38 -3.37 19.78
CA ALA A 88 2.79 -4.61 19.28
C ALA A 88 1.59 -5.03 20.15
N ASP A 89 0.67 -4.12 20.41
CA ASP A 89 -0.50 -4.30 21.28
C ASP A 89 -1.85 -4.31 20.52
N GLY A 90 -1.79 -4.16 19.18
CA GLY A 90 -2.96 -4.09 18.31
C GLY A 90 -3.61 -2.71 18.21
N TYR A 91 -3.27 -1.73 19.07
CA TYR A 91 -3.81 -0.37 19.00
C TYR A 91 -3.10 0.54 18.01
N THR A 92 -2.01 0.05 17.42
CA THR A 92 -1.34 0.70 16.30
C THR A 92 -1.21 -0.30 15.16
N MET A 93 -2.01 -0.11 14.12
CA MET A 93 -1.91 -0.81 12.84
C MET A 93 -1.19 0.06 11.82
N SER A 94 -0.79 -0.52 10.69
CA SER A 94 -0.33 0.22 9.52
C SER A 94 -1.04 -0.23 8.26
N ALA A 95 -1.30 0.73 7.37
CA ALA A 95 -1.59 0.40 6.00
C ALA A 95 -0.34 -0.15 5.33
N TYR A 96 -0.45 -1.29 4.66
CA TYR A 96 0.61 -1.78 3.78
C TYR A 96 0.34 -1.44 2.32
N ASN A 97 1.40 -1.40 1.55
CA ASN A 97 1.38 -1.27 0.10
C ASN A 97 2.36 -2.29 -0.48
N ILE A 98 1.88 -3.17 -1.34
CA ILE A 98 2.70 -4.11 -2.11
C ILE A 98 2.57 -3.73 -3.59
N PRO A 99 3.67 -3.64 -4.32
CA PRO A 99 5.03 -4.16 -4.05
C PRO A 99 5.93 -3.30 -3.15
N HIS A 100 5.50 -2.15 -2.71
CA HIS A 100 6.32 -1.08 -2.14
C HIS A 100 7.26 -1.54 -1.01
N PHE A 101 6.72 -1.94 0.15
CA PHE A 101 7.57 -2.24 1.30
C PHE A 101 8.43 -3.49 1.07
N ILE A 102 7.95 -4.49 0.32
CA ILE A 102 8.72 -5.69 -0.03
C ILE A 102 9.87 -5.32 -0.96
N ALA A 103 9.61 -4.59 -2.06
CA ALA A 103 10.64 -4.17 -2.99
C ALA A 103 11.72 -3.30 -2.31
N GLN A 104 11.32 -2.43 -1.41
CA GLN A 104 12.23 -1.58 -0.64
C GLN A 104 13.08 -2.40 0.34
N SER A 105 12.52 -3.41 0.97
CA SER A 105 13.24 -4.33 1.85
C SER A 105 14.29 -5.14 1.06
N ILE A 106 13.96 -5.64 -0.12
CA ILE A 106 14.88 -6.35 -1.02
C ILE A 106 16.05 -5.44 -1.43
N LYS A 107 15.78 -4.17 -1.75
CA LYS A 107 16.81 -3.20 -2.14
C LYS A 107 17.64 -2.66 -0.98
N GLY A 108 17.20 -2.92 0.25
CA GLY A 108 17.91 -2.51 1.47
C GLY A 108 17.75 -1.02 1.83
N GLY A 109 18.51 -0.60 2.84
CA GLY A 109 18.44 0.78 3.38
C GLY A 109 17.20 1.04 4.23
N VAL A 110 16.52 0.00 4.71
CA VAL A 110 15.37 0.03 5.61
C VAL A 110 15.61 -0.86 6.83
N LYS A 111 14.81 -0.67 7.88
CA LYS A 111 14.89 -1.41 9.15
C LYS A 111 13.77 -2.46 9.26
N TYR A 112 13.20 -2.89 8.16
CA TYR A 112 12.12 -3.87 8.11
C TYR A 112 12.28 -4.85 6.95
N SER A 113 11.62 -5.98 7.09
CA SER A 113 11.35 -6.98 6.05
C SER A 113 9.86 -7.37 6.07
N ALA A 114 9.45 -8.30 5.21
CA ALA A 114 8.10 -8.86 5.29
C ALA A 114 7.85 -9.53 6.67
N ASP A 115 8.87 -10.16 7.23
CA ASP A 115 8.79 -10.84 8.55
C ASP A 115 8.67 -9.88 9.75
N SER A 116 8.85 -8.57 9.54
CA SER A 116 8.69 -7.57 10.61
C SER A 116 7.23 -7.30 10.95
N PHE A 117 6.29 -7.82 10.15
CA PHE A 117 4.87 -7.50 10.24
C PHE A 117 4.00 -8.76 10.14
N GLU A 118 2.80 -8.67 10.69
CA GLU A 118 1.74 -9.66 10.53
C GLU A 118 0.60 -9.05 9.71
N PRO A 119 0.26 -9.59 8.52
CA PRO A 119 -0.88 -9.10 7.76
C PRO A 119 -2.19 -9.44 8.44
N ILE A 120 -3.17 -8.56 8.30
CA ILE A 120 -4.54 -8.76 8.83
C ILE A 120 -5.50 -9.07 7.69
N ALA A 121 -5.65 -8.16 6.73
CA ALA A 121 -6.53 -8.31 5.58
C ALA A 121 -6.14 -7.31 4.48
N ASN A 122 -6.54 -7.61 3.24
CA ASN A 122 -6.41 -6.72 2.09
C ASN A 122 -7.76 -6.10 1.73
N TRP A 123 -7.78 -4.81 1.33
CA TRP A 123 -9.02 -4.19 0.86
C TRP A 123 -9.05 -3.90 -0.64
N GLY A 124 -7.88 -3.70 -1.28
CA GLY A 124 -7.86 -3.20 -2.66
C GLY A 124 -6.67 -3.66 -3.47
N SER A 125 -6.86 -3.57 -4.78
CA SER A 125 -5.87 -3.89 -5.81
C SER A 125 -5.90 -2.75 -6.84
N ASP A 126 -5.02 -1.78 -6.70
CA ASP A 126 -5.02 -0.50 -7.43
C ASP A 126 -3.84 -0.48 -8.42
N PRO A 127 -4.07 -0.77 -9.72
CA PRO A 127 -3.00 -0.86 -10.70
C PRO A 127 -2.34 0.49 -10.95
N ALA A 128 -1.09 0.47 -11.38
CA ALA A 128 -0.43 1.63 -11.91
C ALA A 128 -0.99 1.98 -13.29
N VAL A 129 -1.10 3.27 -13.58
CA VAL A 129 -1.50 3.79 -14.89
C VAL A 129 -0.51 4.84 -15.36
N VAL A 130 -0.32 4.93 -16.67
CA VAL A 130 0.46 6.00 -17.31
C VAL A 130 -0.47 7.15 -17.62
N VAL A 131 -0.15 8.34 -17.09
CA VAL A 131 -0.95 9.55 -17.24
C VAL A 131 -0.14 10.68 -17.87
N VAL A 132 -0.83 11.56 -18.57
CA VAL A 132 -0.28 12.83 -19.10
C VAL A 132 -1.27 13.98 -18.80
N GLY A 133 -0.77 15.19 -18.74
CA GLY A 133 -1.63 16.37 -18.57
C GLY A 133 -2.69 16.47 -19.68
N LYS A 134 -3.82 17.13 -19.40
CA LYS A 134 -4.93 17.28 -20.36
C LYS A 134 -4.49 17.89 -21.70
N ASP A 135 -3.58 18.85 -21.66
CA ASP A 135 -3.06 19.57 -22.83
C ASP A 135 -1.78 18.94 -23.41
N SER A 136 -1.40 17.76 -22.93
CA SER A 136 -0.22 17.04 -23.45
C SER A 136 -0.37 16.72 -24.93
N LYS A 137 0.73 16.82 -25.68
CA LYS A 137 0.80 16.38 -27.08
C LYS A 137 0.63 14.86 -27.26
N PHE A 138 0.85 14.07 -26.19
CA PHE A 138 0.71 12.62 -26.23
C PHE A 138 -0.74 12.22 -25.99
N ASN A 139 -1.30 11.37 -26.87
CA ASN A 139 -2.63 10.84 -26.79
C ASN A 139 -2.65 9.32 -26.68
N THR A 140 -1.54 8.68 -27.01
CA THR A 140 -1.37 7.21 -26.97
C THR A 140 -0.08 6.84 -26.25
N MET A 141 -0.02 5.60 -25.77
CA MET A 141 1.21 5.06 -25.19
C MET A 141 2.34 4.97 -26.23
N GLN A 142 1.99 4.66 -27.50
CA GLN A 142 2.96 4.58 -28.59
C GLN A 142 3.69 5.92 -28.81
N GLU A 143 2.94 7.04 -28.86
CA GLU A 143 3.54 8.37 -29.01
C GLU A 143 4.53 8.72 -27.89
N LEU A 144 4.20 8.31 -26.64
CA LEU A 144 5.09 8.50 -25.49
C LEU A 144 6.35 7.65 -25.61
N ILE A 145 6.24 6.40 -26.06
CA ILE A 145 7.35 5.47 -26.27
C ILE A 145 8.26 5.94 -27.43
N ASP A 146 7.67 6.37 -28.54
CA ASP A 146 8.45 6.91 -29.68
C ASP A 146 9.25 8.13 -29.26
N HIS A 147 8.66 9.01 -28.45
CA HIS A 147 9.38 10.13 -27.87
C HIS A 147 10.52 9.68 -26.95
N ALA A 148 10.30 8.66 -26.12
CA ALA A 148 11.32 8.14 -25.21
C ALA A 148 12.50 7.49 -25.97
N LYS A 149 12.22 6.78 -27.06
CA LYS A 149 13.24 6.19 -27.94
C LYS A 149 14.05 7.26 -28.67
N ALA A 150 13.39 8.31 -29.18
CA ALA A 150 14.04 9.43 -29.85
C ALA A 150 14.83 10.34 -28.89
N ASN A 151 14.48 10.35 -27.60
CA ASN A 151 15.08 11.21 -26.57
C ASN A 151 15.44 10.41 -25.30
N PRO A 152 16.41 9.50 -25.34
CA PRO A 152 16.77 8.65 -24.22
C PRO A 152 17.07 9.45 -22.95
N GLY A 153 16.41 9.10 -21.82
CA GLY A 153 16.58 9.75 -20.53
C GLY A 153 16.04 11.18 -20.43
N LYS A 154 15.27 11.67 -21.42
CA LYS A 154 14.66 13.01 -21.40
C LYS A 154 13.14 12.99 -21.23
N THR A 155 12.50 11.83 -21.33
CA THR A 155 11.06 11.69 -21.08
C THR A 155 10.82 11.64 -19.58
N THR A 156 10.63 12.83 -18.98
CA THR A 156 10.40 12.96 -17.54
C THR A 156 9.08 12.32 -17.14
N THR A 157 9.15 11.44 -16.13
CA THR A 157 7.98 10.67 -15.68
C THR A 157 7.93 10.66 -14.15
N SER A 158 6.93 11.29 -13.55
CA SER A 158 6.80 11.36 -12.09
C SER A 158 6.24 10.07 -11.48
N GLY A 159 6.56 9.84 -10.21
CA GLY A 159 5.96 8.77 -9.40
C GLY A 159 6.18 8.98 -7.91
N ALA A 160 5.55 8.16 -7.08
CA ALA A 160 5.47 8.34 -5.63
C ALA A 160 6.79 8.11 -4.86
N GLY A 161 7.84 7.62 -5.51
CA GLY A 161 9.13 7.31 -4.88
C GLY A 161 9.87 6.18 -5.58
N LEU A 162 11.04 5.80 -5.07
CA LEU A 162 11.82 4.67 -5.59
C LEU A 162 11.34 3.34 -5.00
N PHE A 163 11.30 2.30 -5.85
CA PHE A 163 10.89 0.93 -5.50
C PHE A 163 9.48 0.86 -4.91
N VAL A 164 8.60 1.71 -5.41
CA VAL A 164 7.14 1.64 -5.24
C VAL A 164 6.51 1.13 -6.53
N GLY A 165 5.23 0.78 -6.53
CA GLY A 165 4.55 0.27 -7.74
C GLY A 165 4.76 1.14 -8.98
N HIS A 166 4.73 2.46 -8.83
CA HIS A 166 4.99 3.40 -9.93
C HIS A 166 6.40 3.25 -10.54
N HIS A 167 7.42 3.08 -9.70
CA HIS A 167 8.79 2.86 -10.18
C HIS A 167 8.94 1.46 -10.79
N ILE A 168 8.30 0.44 -10.21
CA ILE A 168 8.28 -0.91 -10.78
C ILE A 168 7.66 -0.89 -12.19
N ALA A 169 6.53 -0.20 -12.37
CA ALA A 169 5.93 -0.03 -13.70
C ALA A 169 6.86 0.71 -14.68
N ALA A 170 7.56 1.77 -14.21
CA ALA A 170 8.55 2.46 -15.05
C ALA A 170 9.66 1.52 -15.53
N LEU A 171 10.23 0.73 -14.62
CA LEU A 171 11.28 -0.25 -14.95
C LEU A 171 10.80 -1.33 -15.92
N GLN A 172 9.56 -1.80 -15.75
CA GLN A 172 8.95 -2.75 -16.67
C GLN A 172 8.74 -2.15 -18.07
N ILE A 173 8.25 -0.91 -18.13
CA ILE A 173 8.07 -0.17 -19.39
C ILE A 173 9.42 0.01 -20.07
N GLU A 174 10.45 0.51 -19.36
CA GLU A 174 11.80 0.71 -19.92
C GLU A 174 12.38 -0.59 -20.51
N LYS A 175 12.19 -1.70 -19.80
CA LYS A 175 12.62 -3.03 -20.27
C LYS A 175 11.86 -3.47 -21.51
N ALA A 176 10.53 -3.31 -21.52
CA ALA A 176 9.68 -3.78 -22.61
C ALA A 176 9.82 -2.94 -23.89
N CYS A 177 10.09 -1.64 -23.77
CA CYS A 177 10.28 -0.76 -24.94
C CYS A 177 11.73 -0.64 -25.38
N GLU A 178 12.69 -1.18 -24.62
CA GLU A 178 14.13 -0.96 -24.82
C GLU A 178 14.47 0.55 -24.89
N CYS A 179 13.83 1.35 -24.01
CA CYS A 179 13.98 2.79 -23.97
C CYS A 179 14.34 3.28 -22.56
N LYS A 180 14.67 4.57 -22.41
CA LYS A 180 15.00 5.18 -21.11
C LYS A 180 14.09 6.34 -20.78
N LEU A 181 13.43 6.24 -19.62
CA LEU A 181 12.68 7.32 -19.01
C LEU A 181 13.56 8.12 -18.05
N ALA A 182 13.19 9.37 -17.76
CA ALA A 182 13.75 10.13 -16.65
C ALA A 182 12.77 10.06 -15.47
N TYR A 183 12.84 8.99 -14.68
CA TYR A 183 11.93 8.82 -13.56
C TYR A 183 12.24 9.81 -12.44
N VAL A 184 11.22 10.59 -12.05
CA VAL A 184 11.28 11.64 -11.02
C VAL A 184 10.50 11.21 -9.78
N PRO A 185 11.17 10.72 -8.73
CA PRO A 185 10.51 10.37 -7.48
C PRO A 185 10.08 11.63 -6.73
N THR A 186 8.78 11.77 -6.43
CA THR A 186 8.23 12.97 -5.78
C THR A 186 8.24 12.86 -4.25
N LYS A 187 8.47 13.99 -3.58
CA LYS A 187 8.26 14.14 -2.14
C LYS A 187 6.76 14.33 -1.88
N GLY A 188 6.14 13.45 -1.09
CA GLY A 188 4.68 13.51 -0.82
C GLY A 188 3.86 12.43 -1.51
N GLY A 189 4.51 11.53 -2.26
CA GLY A 189 3.85 10.33 -2.82
C GLY A 189 3.03 10.60 -4.07
N GLY A 190 1.99 9.76 -4.31
CA GLY A 190 1.18 9.80 -5.52
C GLY A 190 0.47 11.13 -5.77
N ALA A 191 -0.01 11.80 -4.71
CA ALA A 191 -0.65 13.10 -4.83
C ALA A 191 0.31 14.16 -5.39
N ALA A 192 1.57 14.19 -4.93
CA ALA A 192 2.59 15.11 -5.46
C ALA A 192 2.97 14.74 -6.90
N ALA A 193 3.08 13.44 -7.21
CA ALA A 193 3.35 12.98 -8.57
C ALA A 193 2.24 13.41 -9.55
N MET A 194 0.98 13.29 -9.16
CA MET A 194 -0.16 13.74 -9.96
C MET A 194 -0.15 15.26 -10.17
N LYS A 195 0.16 16.03 -9.12
CA LYS A 195 0.29 17.51 -9.24
C LYS A 195 1.36 17.91 -10.24
N ALA A 196 2.53 17.23 -10.25
CA ALA A 196 3.60 17.49 -11.21
C ALA A 196 3.16 17.25 -12.66
N VAL A 197 2.31 16.23 -12.92
CA VAL A 197 1.72 15.99 -14.24
C VAL A 197 0.73 17.09 -14.62
N ILE A 198 -0.19 17.41 -13.72
CA ILE A 198 -1.23 18.44 -13.96
C ILE A 198 -0.59 19.81 -14.18
N GLY A 199 0.48 20.13 -13.45
CA GLY A 199 1.23 21.39 -13.57
C GLY A 199 2.20 21.45 -14.76
N GLY A 200 2.36 20.35 -15.51
CA GLY A 200 3.28 20.31 -16.65
C GLY A 200 4.78 20.29 -16.28
N GLU A 201 5.09 20.02 -15.00
CA GLU A 201 6.49 19.91 -14.51
C GLU A 201 7.21 18.67 -15.09
N VAL A 202 6.45 17.68 -15.51
CA VAL A 202 6.91 16.44 -16.14
C VAL A 202 6.05 16.13 -17.37
N LEU A 203 6.60 15.38 -18.31
CA LEU A 203 5.90 15.00 -19.55
C LEU A 203 4.81 13.96 -19.31
N ALA A 204 5.05 13.06 -18.38
CA ALA A 204 4.13 11.98 -18.02
C ALA A 204 4.22 11.68 -16.52
N GLY A 205 3.32 10.84 -16.02
CA GLY A 205 3.38 10.29 -14.68
C GLY A 205 2.96 8.83 -14.68
N ILE A 206 3.47 8.11 -13.71
CA ILE A 206 2.95 6.79 -13.35
C ILE A 206 2.28 6.94 -11.99
N ASN A 207 0.98 6.64 -11.92
CA ASN A 207 0.20 6.86 -10.73
C ASN A 207 -0.75 5.68 -10.45
N ASN A 208 -1.41 5.67 -9.31
CA ASN A 208 -2.46 4.67 -9.07
C ASN A 208 -3.71 5.00 -9.89
N LEU A 209 -4.41 3.99 -10.35
CA LEU A 209 -5.67 4.15 -11.09
C LEU A 209 -6.66 5.05 -10.32
N SER A 210 -6.83 4.82 -9.02
CA SER A 210 -7.77 5.61 -8.20
C SER A 210 -7.44 7.12 -8.14
N ASP A 211 -6.16 7.51 -8.13
CA ASP A 211 -5.75 8.92 -8.22
C ASP A 211 -6.00 9.46 -9.64
N ALA A 212 -5.65 8.68 -10.66
CA ALA A 212 -5.79 9.05 -12.06
C ALA A 212 -7.25 9.14 -12.49
N PHE A 213 -8.11 8.23 -12.00
CA PHE A 213 -9.55 8.28 -12.23
C PHE A 213 -10.15 9.62 -11.75
N ARG A 214 -9.87 9.99 -10.50
CA ARG A 214 -10.37 11.27 -9.96
C ARG A 214 -9.83 12.49 -10.72
N ALA A 215 -8.55 12.46 -11.13
CA ALA A 215 -7.96 13.54 -11.90
C ALA A 215 -8.52 13.63 -13.33
N ARG A 216 -8.84 12.48 -13.95
CA ARG A 216 -9.50 12.40 -15.26
C ARG A 216 -10.94 12.90 -15.21
N GLU A 217 -11.72 12.46 -14.21
CA GLU A 217 -13.09 12.96 -13.99
C GLU A 217 -13.15 14.48 -13.76
N ALA A 218 -12.10 15.04 -13.16
CA ALA A 218 -11.92 16.48 -13.01
C ALA A 218 -11.39 17.18 -14.29
N GLY A 219 -11.18 16.45 -15.38
CA GLY A 219 -10.71 16.99 -16.67
C GLY A 219 -9.25 17.43 -16.69
N ASN A 220 -8.41 16.95 -15.77
CA ASN A 220 -7.03 17.42 -15.59
C ASN A 220 -5.98 16.58 -16.31
N VAL A 221 -6.27 15.31 -16.60
CA VAL A 221 -5.33 14.36 -17.20
C VAL A 221 -5.99 13.43 -18.22
N LYS A 222 -5.16 12.87 -19.11
CA LYS A 222 -5.48 11.70 -19.95
C LYS A 222 -4.75 10.50 -19.39
N ILE A 223 -5.39 9.31 -19.43
CA ILE A 223 -4.79 8.03 -19.05
C ILE A 223 -4.45 7.29 -20.34
N LEU A 224 -3.18 6.95 -20.55
CA LEU A 224 -2.71 6.33 -21.79
C LEU A 224 -2.75 4.80 -21.75
N ALA A 225 -2.44 4.20 -20.60
CA ALA A 225 -2.45 2.74 -20.43
C ALA A 225 -2.53 2.35 -18.95
N VAL A 226 -2.99 1.12 -18.68
CA VAL A 226 -3.00 0.50 -17.35
C VAL A 226 -2.00 -0.67 -17.30
N ALA A 227 -1.22 -0.73 -16.21
CA ALA A 227 -0.26 -1.79 -15.93
C ALA A 227 -0.94 -2.94 -15.17
N ASP A 228 -1.84 -3.63 -15.85
CA ASP A 228 -2.52 -4.83 -15.36
C ASP A 228 -2.71 -5.81 -16.54
N LEU A 229 -3.11 -7.03 -16.24
CA LEU A 229 -3.32 -8.09 -17.25
C LEU A 229 -4.60 -7.88 -18.06
N GLU A 230 -5.57 -7.16 -17.48
CA GLU A 230 -6.87 -6.86 -18.09
C GLU A 230 -7.20 -5.38 -17.93
N ARG A 231 -8.08 -4.87 -18.80
CA ARG A 231 -8.63 -3.51 -18.67
C ARG A 231 -9.43 -3.39 -17.39
N ASN A 232 -9.35 -2.26 -16.74
CA ASN A 232 -10.05 -2.03 -15.49
C ASN A 232 -11.47 -1.46 -15.73
N ASP A 233 -12.44 -1.92 -14.94
CA ASP A 233 -13.86 -1.53 -15.07
C ASP A 233 -14.10 -0.01 -14.90
N PHE A 234 -13.25 0.71 -14.18
CA PHE A 234 -13.34 2.15 -14.05
C PHE A 234 -12.87 2.93 -15.27
N ILE A 235 -12.05 2.30 -16.13
CA ILE A 235 -11.43 2.92 -17.30
C ILE A 235 -11.39 1.96 -18.49
N LYS A 236 -12.54 1.35 -18.83
CA LYS A 236 -12.68 0.32 -19.88
C LYS A 236 -12.18 0.77 -21.25
N ASP A 237 -12.19 2.06 -21.53
CA ASP A 237 -11.68 2.68 -22.74
C ASP A 237 -10.15 2.75 -22.80
N VAL A 238 -9.45 2.56 -21.67
CA VAL A 238 -8.00 2.61 -21.58
C VAL A 238 -7.40 1.22 -21.80
N PRO A 239 -6.46 1.05 -22.76
CA PRO A 239 -5.82 -0.24 -23.00
C PRO A 239 -4.86 -0.63 -21.85
N THR A 240 -4.59 -1.92 -21.71
CA THR A 240 -3.46 -2.39 -20.91
C THR A 240 -2.14 -2.07 -21.62
N LEU A 241 -1.04 -2.04 -20.88
CA LEU A 241 0.30 -1.91 -21.47
C LEU A 241 0.56 -3.05 -22.48
N LYS A 242 0.08 -4.26 -22.21
CA LYS A 242 0.20 -5.40 -23.11
C LYS A 242 -0.55 -5.19 -24.43
N GLU A 243 -1.75 -4.64 -24.39
CA GLU A 243 -2.51 -4.27 -25.60
C GLU A 243 -1.84 -3.19 -26.44
N THR A 244 -0.96 -2.37 -25.83
CA THR A 244 -0.14 -1.37 -26.54
C THR A 244 1.20 -1.93 -27.04
N GLY A 245 1.42 -3.25 -26.98
CA GLY A 245 2.61 -3.92 -27.47
C GLY A 245 3.76 -4.01 -26.45
N LEU A 246 3.54 -3.60 -25.21
CA LEU A 246 4.54 -3.70 -24.14
C LEU A 246 4.27 -4.93 -23.28
N ASP A 247 5.17 -5.91 -23.28
CA ASP A 247 5.06 -7.12 -22.46
C ASP A 247 5.37 -6.80 -20.99
N VAL A 248 4.37 -6.27 -20.30
CA VAL A 248 4.41 -5.89 -18.88
C VAL A 248 3.38 -6.71 -18.10
N ASP A 249 3.83 -7.31 -17.01
CA ASP A 249 2.97 -8.04 -16.08
C ASP A 249 2.33 -7.12 -15.02
N ASN A 250 1.61 -7.70 -14.08
CA ASN A 250 0.94 -6.98 -13.01
C ASN A 250 1.76 -6.85 -11.70
N SER A 251 3.09 -6.98 -11.75
CA SER A 251 3.96 -6.89 -10.57
C SER A 251 3.94 -5.49 -9.91
N SER A 252 3.55 -4.47 -10.67
CA SER A 252 3.40 -3.09 -10.20
C SER A 252 2.07 -2.80 -9.52
N VAL A 253 1.07 -3.68 -9.62
CA VAL A 253 -0.25 -3.52 -9.00
C VAL A 253 -0.12 -3.33 -7.49
N ASN A 254 -0.75 -2.28 -6.99
CA ASN A 254 -0.64 -1.89 -5.60
C ASN A 254 -1.75 -2.52 -4.75
N PHE A 255 -1.44 -3.65 -4.11
CA PHE A 255 -2.29 -4.24 -3.09
C PHE A 255 -2.19 -3.46 -1.78
N ARG A 256 -3.33 -3.20 -1.17
CA ARG A 256 -3.44 -2.43 0.09
C ARG A 256 -4.28 -3.16 1.12
N GLY A 257 -3.82 -3.14 2.35
CA GLY A 257 -4.51 -3.73 3.49
C GLY A 257 -3.97 -3.20 4.80
N LEU A 258 -4.33 -3.88 5.88
CA LEU A 258 -3.87 -3.57 7.22
C LEU A 258 -2.92 -4.66 7.73
N MET A 259 -1.92 -4.24 8.49
CA MET A 259 -0.95 -5.09 9.17
C MET A 259 -0.68 -4.58 10.58
N VAL A 260 -0.18 -5.46 11.44
CA VAL A 260 0.30 -5.14 12.80
C VAL A 260 1.79 -5.47 12.93
N PRO A 261 2.51 -4.93 13.94
CA PRO A 261 3.90 -5.31 14.18
C PRO A 261 4.02 -6.79 14.54
N LYS A 262 5.17 -7.39 14.21
CA LYS A 262 5.54 -8.73 14.69
C LYS A 262 5.52 -8.75 16.21
N GLY A 263 4.98 -9.82 16.80
CA GLY A 263 4.84 -9.96 18.25
C GLY A 263 3.52 -9.43 18.84
N THR A 264 2.61 -8.92 18.00
CA THR A 264 1.23 -8.66 18.43
C THR A 264 0.59 -9.96 18.94
N PRO A 265 -0.13 -9.95 20.09
CA PRO A 265 -0.73 -11.15 20.65
C PRO A 265 -1.64 -11.89 19.66
N PRO A 266 -1.56 -13.23 19.61
CA PRO A 266 -2.35 -14.03 18.67
C PRO A 266 -3.86 -13.76 18.75
N GLU A 267 -4.42 -13.63 19.94
CA GLU A 267 -5.83 -13.35 20.18
C GLU A 267 -6.28 -12.00 19.61
N VAL A 268 -5.38 -11.00 19.63
CA VAL A 268 -5.61 -9.69 19.01
C VAL A 268 -5.61 -9.82 17.48
N ILE A 269 -4.63 -10.56 16.95
CA ILE A 269 -4.54 -10.83 15.50
C ILE A 269 -5.78 -11.56 15.02
N ASP A 270 -6.23 -12.59 15.73
CA ASP A 270 -7.41 -13.40 15.37
C ASP A 270 -8.69 -12.55 15.38
N LYS A 271 -8.86 -11.68 16.38
CA LYS A 271 -9.99 -10.75 16.43
C LYS A 271 -9.96 -9.76 15.27
N LEU A 272 -8.81 -9.15 14.99
CA LEU A 272 -8.65 -8.23 13.84
C LEU A 272 -8.88 -8.97 12.51
N ALA A 273 -8.31 -10.15 12.32
CA ALA A 273 -8.46 -10.95 11.10
C ALA A 273 -9.92 -11.35 10.84
N LYS A 274 -10.73 -11.52 11.88
CA LYS A 274 -12.16 -11.79 11.79
C LYS A 274 -12.97 -10.53 11.46
N GLN A 275 -12.68 -9.40 12.10
CA GLN A 275 -13.52 -8.20 12.05
C GLN A 275 -13.15 -7.25 10.90
N VAL A 276 -11.87 -7.11 10.56
CA VAL A 276 -11.41 -6.17 9.54
C VAL A 276 -11.99 -6.46 8.14
N PRO A 277 -12.09 -7.72 7.66
CA PRO A 277 -12.76 -8.00 6.40
C PRO A 277 -14.24 -7.58 6.36
N LEU A 278 -14.96 -7.67 7.48
CA LEU A 278 -16.36 -7.20 7.58
C LEU A 278 -16.43 -5.68 7.39
N MET A 279 -15.48 -4.96 7.98
CA MET A 279 -15.34 -3.52 7.78
C MET A 279 -15.16 -3.16 6.30
N PHE A 280 -14.29 -3.89 5.59
CA PHE A 280 -14.01 -3.64 4.17
C PHE A 280 -15.22 -3.98 3.27
N SER A 281 -15.96 -5.04 3.58
CA SER A 281 -17.13 -5.48 2.81
C SER A 281 -18.42 -4.69 3.11
N HIS A 282 -18.39 -3.77 4.07
CA HIS A 282 -19.56 -2.99 4.43
C HIS A 282 -20.08 -2.15 3.25
N ALA A 283 -21.39 -2.15 3.01
CA ALA A 283 -22.02 -1.52 1.83
C ALA A 283 -21.66 -0.04 1.66
N ARG A 284 -21.55 0.71 2.76
CA ARG A 284 -21.16 2.12 2.76
C ARG A 284 -19.71 2.30 2.28
N VAL A 285 -18.81 1.40 2.65
CA VAL A 285 -17.41 1.37 2.21
C VAL A 285 -17.36 1.07 0.71
N ALA A 286 -18.00 -0.02 0.27
CA ALA A 286 -18.03 -0.42 -1.14
C ALA A 286 -18.55 0.71 -2.05
N LYS A 287 -19.66 1.38 -1.64
CA LYS A 287 -20.24 2.52 -2.36
C LYS A 287 -19.23 3.67 -2.51
N ARG A 288 -18.51 4.02 -1.44
CA ARG A 288 -17.55 5.13 -1.48
C ARG A 288 -16.28 4.78 -2.25
N MET A 289 -15.77 3.56 -2.12
CA MET A 289 -14.63 3.07 -2.89
C MET A 289 -14.95 3.11 -4.39
N LYS A 290 -16.13 2.62 -4.79
CA LYS A 290 -16.60 2.67 -6.19
C LYS A 290 -16.69 4.12 -6.70
N ALA A 291 -17.30 5.02 -5.94
CA ALA A 291 -17.40 6.43 -6.33
C ALA A 291 -16.03 7.12 -6.47
N GLY A 292 -15.01 6.67 -5.74
CA GLY A 292 -13.63 7.19 -5.81
C GLY A 292 -12.73 6.47 -6.82
N GLY A 293 -13.26 5.62 -7.70
CA GLY A 293 -12.47 4.87 -8.69
C GLY A 293 -11.44 3.94 -8.05
N SER A 294 -11.74 3.42 -6.86
CA SER A 294 -10.82 2.60 -6.06
C SER A 294 -11.20 1.12 -6.15
N PRO A 295 -10.46 0.31 -6.93
CA PRO A 295 -10.77 -1.10 -7.09
C PRO A 295 -10.62 -1.85 -5.77
N MET A 296 -11.63 -2.62 -5.41
CA MET A 296 -11.63 -3.44 -4.20
C MET A 296 -11.24 -4.88 -4.53
N LYS A 297 -10.38 -5.45 -3.69
CA LYS A 297 -10.06 -6.87 -3.65
C LYS A 297 -9.88 -7.25 -2.19
N ILE A 298 -10.96 -7.76 -1.59
CA ILE A 298 -10.93 -8.19 -0.20
C ILE A 298 -10.28 -9.57 -0.14
N MET A 299 -9.26 -9.69 0.71
CA MET A 299 -8.56 -10.94 0.97
C MET A 299 -8.43 -11.10 2.49
N ASN A 300 -8.64 -12.31 2.99
CA ASN A 300 -8.42 -12.67 4.38
C ASN A 300 -6.91 -12.77 4.69
N ARG A 301 -6.57 -13.00 5.96
CA ARG A 301 -5.18 -13.05 6.43
C ARG A 301 -4.34 -14.09 5.69
N GLU A 302 -4.86 -15.30 5.51
CA GLU A 302 -4.16 -16.43 4.88
C GLU A 302 -3.87 -16.13 3.40
N GLU A 303 -4.84 -15.61 2.67
CA GLU A 303 -4.67 -15.17 1.27
C GLU A 303 -3.63 -14.06 1.15
N VAL A 304 -3.58 -13.14 2.12
CA VAL A 304 -2.59 -12.05 2.14
C VAL A 304 -1.19 -12.60 2.42
N GLN A 305 -1.04 -13.52 3.37
CA GLN A 305 0.25 -14.16 3.64
C GLN A 305 0.81 -14.83 2.38
N LYS A 306 -0.03 -15.59 1.69
CA LYS A 306 0.36 -16.21 0.41
C LYS A 306 0.73 -15.16 -0.63
N MET A 307 -0.07 -14.12 -0.80
CA MET A 307 0.21 -13.04 -1.76
C MET A 307 1.52 -12.32 -1.45
N TRP A 308 1.86 -12.07 -0.17
CA TRP A 308 3.14 -11.47 0.20
C TRP A 308 4.31 -12.34 -0.22
N ALA A 309 4.24 -13.65 0.08
CA ALA A 309 5.29 -14.61 -0.29
C ALA A 309 5.47 -14.70 -1.81
N ASP A 310 4.38 -14.83 -2.56
CA ASP A 310 4.41 -14.90 -4.03
C ASP A 310 5.02 -13.61 -4.63
N ARG A 311 4.63 -12.44 -4.12
CA ARG A 311 5.17 -11.15 -4.58
C ARG A 311 6.64 -10.95 -4.22
N GLU A 312 7.09 -11.44 -3.09
CA GLU A 312 8.50 -11.37 -2.72
C GLU A 312 9.39 -12.14 -3.70
N VAL A 313 8.96 -13.34 -4.12
CA VAL A 313 9.68 -14.15 -5.13
C VAL A 313 9.80 -13.39 -6.45
N VAL A 314 8.69 -12.88 -6.96
CA VAL A 314 8.66 -12.12 -8.23
C VAL A 314 9.53 -10.87 -8.16
N LEU A 315 9.44 -10.12 -7.04
CA LEU A 315 10.20 -8.89 -6.86
C LEU A 315 11.71 -9.14 -6.69
N LYS A 316 12.11 -10.22 -6.06
CA LYS A 316 13.53 -10.61 -5.97
C LYS A 316 14.12 -10.82 -7.37
N GLU A 317 13.40 -11.47 -8.27
CA GLU A 317 13.87 -11.68 -9.64
C GLU A 317 13.84 -10.38 -10.47
N LEU A 318 12.76 -9.61 -10.39
CA LEU A 318 12.61 -8.35 -11.13
C LEU A 318 13.69 -7.32 -10.76
N LEU A 319 14.06 -7.27 -9.48
CA LEU A 319 15.02 -6.29 -8.95
C LEU A 319 16.47 -6.76 -8.96
N LYS A 320 16.74 -7.97 -9.46
CA LYS A 320 18.08 -8.51 -9.58
C LYS A 320 18.89 -7.69 -10.60
N GLY A 321 20.05 -7.22 -10.18
CA GLY A 321 20.96 -6.45 -11.05
C GLY A 321 20.63 -4.95 -11.19
N LEU A 322 19.64 -4.42 -10.46
CA LEU A 322 19.35 -2.98 -10.38
C LEU A 322 20.13 -2.27 -9.27
#